data_ca7b54d991825cc6be82cc08ba0c35b9
#
_entry.id   ca7b54d991825cc6be82cc08ba0c35b9
#
_cell.length_a   1.000
_cell.length_b   1.000
_cell.length_c   1.000
_cell.angle_alpha   90.00
_cell.angle_beta   90.00
_cell.angle_gamma   90.00
#
_symmetry.space_group_name_H-M   'P 1'
#
loop_
_entity.id
_entity.type
_entity.pdbx_description
1 polymer ?
#
loop_
_entity_poly.entity_id
_entity_poly.type
_entity_poly.pdbx_seq_one_letter_code
_entity_poly.pdbx_strand_id
1 'polypeptide(L)'
;MKFLQSKKFNKEYCARIVHITSFEKHPNPKCTRMKCALVGGFSISTSLDTEPGWFIYFPVGSQIEGTYLSAMNLFRKAQLNHDPSKTGFFEDNRKVKPIKLQGYPSEGFLIPVSSLIDWYNIQGWEGAELNNIEELNNFDFDSVDDHILVKRYFVKARRIEGVPKVKGRDGSKKNSKLVEGQFHFHYDQFRVA
;
A
#
# COMPACT_ATOMS: atom_id res chain seq x y z
N MET A 1 7.38 14.66 -13.50
CA MET A 1 7.45 13.30 -12.89
C MET A 1 7.19 12.24 -13.93
N LYS A 2 7.95 11.15 -13.90
CA LYS A 2 7.73 9.96 -14.75
C LYS A 2 7.33 8.78 -13.87
N PHE A 3 6.24 8.12 -14.21
CA PHE A 3 5.76 6.93 -13.51
C PHE A 3 6.42 5.69 -14.14
N LEU A 4 7.11 4.89 -13.35
CA LEU A 4 7.97 3.82 -13.83
C LEU A 4 7.65 2.48 -13.16
N GLN A 5 8.00 1.41 -13.86
CA GLN A 5 8.02 0.05 -13.33
C GLN A 5 9.48 -0.35 -13.11
N SER A 6 9.86 -0.54 -11.84
CA SER A 6 11.22 -0.91 -11.47
C SER A 6 11.57 -2.34 -11.91
N LYS A 7 12.86 -2.70 -11.85
CA LYS A 7 13.31 -4.10 -12.10
C LYS A 7 12.68 -5.13 -11.16
N LYS A 8 12.13 -4.69 -10.02
CA LYS A 8 11.45 -5.53 -9.00
C LYS A 8 9.94 -5.32 -8.99
N PHE A 9 9.40 -4.72 -10.06
CA PHE A 9 7.98 -4.45 -10.20
C PHE A 9 7.13 -5.71 -9.95
N ASN A 10 6.07 -5.55 -9.15
CA ASN A 10 5.11 -6.61 -8.89
C ASN A 10 3.70 -6.07 -9.07
N LYS A 11 3.02 -6.54 -10.11
CA LYS A 11 1.69 -6.07 -10.52
C LYS A 11 0.61 -6.20 -9.42
N GLU A 12 0.76 -7.15 -8.51
CA GLU A 12 -0.22 -7.36 -7.42
C GLU A 12 -0.08 -6.35 -6.28
N TYR A 13 1.11 -5.73 -6.15
CA TYR A 13 1.45 -4.85 -5.01
C TYR A 13 2.00 -3.49 -5.46
N CYS A 14 1.71 -3.10 -6.69
CA CYS A 14 2.06 -1.79 -7.24
C CYS A 14 0.97 -0.75 -6.96
N ALA A 15 1.30 0.50 -7.17
CA ALA A 15 0.34 1.58 -7.20
C ALA A 15 -0.31 1.65 -8.59
N ARG A 16 -1.53 2.18 -8.64
CA ARG A 16 -2.26 2.42 -9.89
C ARG A 16 -2.82 3.83 -9.93
N ILE A 17 -2.67 4.50 -11.04
CA ILE A 17 -3.37 5.76 -11.30
C ILE A 17 -4.79 5.46 -11.72
N VAL A 18 -5.76 6.10 -11.07
CA VAL A 18 -7.19 5.90 -11.36
C VAL A 18 -7.90 7.25 -11.42
N HIS A 19 -8.81 7.37 -12.37
CA HIS A 19 -9.71 8.52 -12.45
C HIS A 19 -11.03 8.19 -11.79
N ILE A 20 -11.35 8.84 -10.68
CA ILE A 20 -12.62 8.68 -9.96
C ILE A 20 -13.54 9.81 -10.38
N THR A 21 -14.58 9.49 -11.14
CA THR A 21 -15.56 10.45 -11.64
C THR A 21 -16.69 10.70 -10.66
N SER A 22 -16.98 9.73 -9.80
CA SER A 22 -18.03 9.82 -8.78
C SER A 22 -17.75 8.91 -7.61
N PHE A 23 -18.31 9.25 -6.47
CA PHE A 23 -18.26 8.44 -5.25
C PHE A 23 -19.66 7.93 -4.91
N GLU A 24 -19.72 6.72 -4.40
CA GLU A 24 -20.95 6.15 -3.86
C GLU A 24 -21.14 6.51 -2.39
N LYS A 25 -22.37 6.53 -1.93
CA LYS A 25 -22.65 6.66 -0.51
C LYS A 25 -22.10 5.46 0.25
N HIS A 26 -21.59 5.72 1.45
CA HIS A 26 -21.16 4.63 2.32
C HIS A 26 -22.32 3.66 2.58
N PRO A 27 -22.12 2.32 2.50
CA PRO A 27 -23.21 1.34 2.66
C PRO A 27 -23.92 1.42 4.01
N ASN A 28 -23.24 1.88 5.05
CA ASN A 28 -23.90 2.16 6.34
C ASN A 28 -24.63 3.52 6.27
N PRO A 29 -25.98 3.54 6.36
CA PRO A 29 -26.74 4.79 6.27
C PRO A 29 -26.49 5.76 7.44
N LYS A 30 -25.91 5.26 8.56
CA LYS A 30 -25.50 6.09 9.69
C LYS A 30 -24.13 6.75 9.51
N CYS A 31 -23.40 6.39 8.46
CA CYS A 31 -22.10 6.96 8.16
C CYS A 31 -22.27 8.29 7.41
N THR A 32 -22.02 9.40 8.10
CA THR A 32 -22.15 10.76 7.54
C THR A 32 -20.81 11.42 7.21
N ARG A 33 -19.68 10.72 7.43
CA ARG A 33 -18.33 11.29 7.29
C ARG A 33 -17.52 10.68 6.15
N MET A 34 -18.04 9.61 5.54
CA MET A 34 -17.32 8.86 4.52
C MET A 34 -18.19 8.57 3.32
N LYS A 35 -17.54 8.40 2.19
CA LYS A 35 -18.07 7.91 0.93
C LYS A 35 -17.13 6.85 0.37
N CYS A 36 -17.55 6.12 -0.65
CA CYS A 36 -16.81 5.01 -1.21
C CYS A 36 -16.44 5.25 -2.67
N ALA A 37 -15.20 4.92 -3.03
CA ALA A 37 -14.77 4.76 -4.41
C ALA A 37 -14.73 3.28 -4.78
N LEU A 38 -15.10 2.94 -6.01
CA LEU A 38 -14.92 1.60 -6.58
C LEU A 38 -13.70 1.59 -7.48
N VAL A 39 -12.71 0.76 -7.16
CA VAL A 39 -11.49 0.61 -7.95
C VAL A 39 -11.24 -0.88 -8.19
N GLY A 40 -11.33 -1.32 -9.45
CA GLY A 40 -11.09 -2.71 -9.82
C GLY A 40 -11.97 -3.73 -9.08
N GLY A 41 -13.20 -3.34 -8.70
CA GLY A 41 -14.13 -4.18 -7.93
C GLY A 41 -13.97 -4.08 -6.41
N PHE A 42 -12.97 -3.36 -5.92
CA PHE A 42 -12.75 -3.11 -4.48
C PHE A 42 -13.41 -1.81 -4.05
N SER A 43 -14.08 -1.83 -2.91
CA SER A 43 -14.64 -0.64 -2.28
C SER A 43 -13.61 -0.02 -1.34
N ILE A 44 -13.30 1.26 -1.56
CA ILE A 44 -12.37 2.02 -0.73
C ILE A 44 -13.10 3.20 -0.11
N SER A 45 -13.16 3.23 1.22
CA SER A 45 -13.76 4.34 1.95
C SER A 45 -12.81 5.53 2.00
N THR A 46 -13.34 6.72 1.71
CA THR A 46 -12.61 7.99 1.78
C THR A 46 -13.43 9.04 2.53
N SER A 47 -12.81 10.18 2.84
CA SER A 47 -13.54 11.31 3.47
C SER A 47 -14.66 11.81 2.56
N LEU A 48 -15.73 12.33 3.18
CA LEU A 48 -16.81 12.96 2.45
C LEU A 48 -16.34 14.18 1.63
N ASP A 49 -15.32 14.88 2.12
CA ASP A 49 -14.78 16.10 1.49
C ASP A 49 -13.84 15.81 0.29
N THR A 50 -13.58 14.52 0.00
CA THR A 50 -12.74 14.14 -1.15
C THR A 50 -13.47 14.43 -2.45
N GLU A 51 -12.95 15.32 -3.30
CA GLU A 51 -13.56 15.62 -4.60
C GLU A 51 -13.17 14.59 -5.68
N PRO A 52 -14.01 14.36 -6.70
CA PRO A 52 -13.65 13.55 -7.87
C PRO A 52 -12.38 14.06 -8.56
N GLY A 53 -11.63 13.16 -9.18
CA GLY A 53 -10.37 13.52 -9.84
C GLY A 53 -9.42 12.34 -10.00
N TRP A 54 -8.13 12.64 -10.09
CA TRP A 54 -7.06 11.67 -10.27
C TRP A 54 -6.47 11.22 -8.94
N PHE A 55 -6.41 9.91 -8.74
CA PHE A 55 -5.94 9.30 -7.51
C PHE A 55 -4.87 8.23 -7.76
N ILE A 56 -4.07 8.01 -6.73
CA ILE A 56 -3.21 6.83 -6.63
C ILE A 56 -3.94 5.82 -5.75
N TYR A 57 -4.16 4.64 -6.28
CA TYR A 57 -4.65 3.48 -5.55
C TYR A 57 -3.50 2.58 -5.12
N PHE A 58 -3.43 2.24 -3.85
CA PHE A 58 -2.49 1.27 -3.27
C PHE A 58 -3.26 0.03 -2.81
N PRO A 59 -2.97 -1.16 -3.38
CA PRO A 59 -3.68 -2.39 -3.01
C PRO A 59 -3.28 -2.90 -1.62
N VAL A 60 -4.16 -3.70 -1.04
CA VAL A 60 -3.88 -4.41 0.21
C VAL A 60 -2.65 -5.30 0.07
N GLY A 61 -1.79 -5.31 1.08
CA GLY A 61 -0.54 -6.07 1.07
C GLY A 61 0.66 -5.33 0.50
N SER A 62 0.47 -4.15 -0.07
CA SER A 62 1.58 -3.26 -0.43
C SER A 62 2.16 -2.55 0.79
N GLN A 63 3.40 -2.08 0.64
CA GLN A 63 4.11 -1.24 1.60
C GLN A 63 4.50 0.06 0.93
N ILE A 64 3.98 1.17 1.44
CA ILE A 64 4.22 2.50 0.88
C ILE A 64 5.54 3.07 1.43
N GLU A 65 6.20 3.94 0.66
CA GLU A 65 7.46 4.56 1.08
C GLU A 65 7.27 5.46 2.31
N GLY A 66 8.25 5.41 3.22
CA GLY A 66 8.14 6.09 4.51
C GLY A 66 8.19 7.61 4.39
N THR A 67 9.04 8.13 3.53
CA THR A 67 9.15 9.58 3.29
C THR A 67 7.88 10.16 2.68
N TYR A 68 7.20 9.37 1.82
CA TYR A 68 5.91 9.75 1.26
C TYR A 68 4.82 9.81 2.35
N LEU A 69 4.69 8.76 3.17
CA LEU A 69 3.72 8.76 4.27
C LEU A 69 3.99 9.87 5.29
N SER A 70 5.27 10.15 5.56
CA SER A 70 5.69 11.25 6.42
C SER A 70 5.26 12.61 5.87
N ALA A 71 5.57 12.87 4.60
CA ALA A 71 5.21 14.10 3.91
C ALA A 71 3.69 14.36 3.94
N MET A 72 2.90 13.29 3.77
CA MET A 72 1.42 13.37 3.81
C MET A 72 0.84 13.33 5.22
N ASN A 73 1.65 13.27 6.28
CA ASN A 73 1.22 13.18 7.67
C ASN A 73 0.31 11.98 7.96
N LEU A 74 0.60 10.83 7.34
CA LEU A 74 -0.26 9.66 7.38
C LEU A 74 0.12 8.63 8.45
N PHE A 75 1.22 8.81 9.15
CA PHE A 75 1.58 7.94 10.26
C PHE A 75 0.72 8.20 11.50
N ARG A 76 0.35 7.11 12.19
CA ARG A 76 -0.34 7.18 13.49
C ARG A 76 0.54 7.79 14.56
N LYS A 77 1.85 7.50 14.51
CA LYS A 77 2.83 8.13 15.40
C LYS A 77 3.21 9.50 14.85
N ALA A 78 2.80 10.55 15.53
CA ALA A 78 3.03 11.93 15.10
C ALA A 78 4.51 12.25 14.83
N GLN A 79 5.44 11.65 15.58
CA GLN A 79 6.89 11.86 15.42
C GLN A 79 7.45 11.38 14.08
N LEU A 80 6.72 10.52 13.34
CA LEU A 80 7.10 10.05 12.01
C LEU A 80 6.57 10.93 10.89
N ASN A 81 5.66 11.85 11.19
CA ASN A 81 5.08 12.78 10.26
C ASN A 81 5.98 14.00 10.04
N HIS A 82 5.87 14.61 8.87
CA HIS A 82 6.54 15.88 8.58
C HIS A 82 6.06 16.99 9.54
N ASP A 83 4.77 17.02 9.83
CA ASP A 83 4.17 17.87 10.85
C ASP A 83 3.82 17.03 12.08
N PRO A 84 4.59 17.14 13.20
CA PRO A 84 4.36 16.36 14.39
C PRO A 84 3.06 16.69 15.14
N SER A 85 2.35 17.73 14.74
CA SER A 85 1.03 18.05 15.30
C SER A 85 -0.10 17.20 14.69
N LYS A 86 0.17 16.54 13.57
CA LYS A 86 -0.79 15.72 12.81
C LYS A 86 -0.60 14.24 13.05
N THR A 87 -1.70 13.50 13.02
CA THR A 87 -1.70 12.04 13.10
C THR A 87 -2.54 11.44 11.97
N GLY A 88 -2.06 10.35 11.41
CA GLY A 88 -2.77 9.57 10.41
C GLY A 88 -3.19 8.19 10.94
N PHE A 89 -3.22 7.19 10.06
CA PHE A 89 -3.70 5.85 10.40
C PHE A 89 -2.69 4.74 10.06
N PHE A 90 -1.60 5.03 9.33
CA PHE A 90 -0.57 4.05 9.04
C PHE A 90 0.30 3.76 10.25
N GLU A 91 0.57 2.47 10.46
CA GLU A 91 1.55 2.02 11.44
C GLU A 91 2.97 2.13 10.88
N ASP A 92 3.98 1.99 11.74
CA ASP A 92 5.42 2.05 11.40
C ASP A 92 5.81 1.07 10.29
N ASN A 93 5.09 -0.05 10.15
CA ASN A 93 5.32 -1.05 9.12
C ASN A 93 4.86 -0.59 7.72
N ARG A 94 4.13 0.51 7.60
CA ARG A 94 3.70 1.15 6.35
C ARG A 94 2.85 0.25 5.44
N LYS A 95 2.29 -0.81 6.00
CA LYS A 95 1.50 -1.78 5.25
C LYS A 95 0.10 -1.26 4.98
N VAL A 96 -0.36 -1.37 3.74
CA VAL A 96 -1.77 -1.20 3.40
C VAL A 96 -2.53 -2.44 3.88
N LYS A 97 -3.43 -2.27 4.83
CA LYS A 97 -4.25 -3.33 5.43
C LYS A 97 -5.69 -3.19 4.97
N PRO A 98 -6.42 -4.31 4.81
CA PRO A 98 -7.87 -4.22 4.74
C PRO A 98 -8.38 -3.77 6.11
N ILE A 99 -9.28 -2.82 6.13
CA ILE A 99 -9.88 -2.29 7.35
C ILE A 99 -11.40 -2.34 7.24
N LYS A 100 -12.07 -2.46 8.39
CA LYS A 100 -13.51 -2.31 8.47
C LYS A 100 -13.83 -0.92 9.02
N LEU A 101 -14.52 -0.13 8.21
CA LEU A 101 -14.99 1.19 8.60
C LEU A 101 -16.50 1.15 8.72
N GLN A 102 -17.04 1.51 9.88
CA GLN A 102 -18.48 1.47 10.17
C GLN A 102 -19.15 0.12 9.80
N GLY A 103 -18.40 -1.00 9.98
CA GLY A 103 -18.88 -2.36 9.70
C GLY A 103 -18.64 -2.87 8.27
N TYR A 104 -18.22 -2.03 7.34
CA TYR A 104 -18.00 -2.38 5.94
C TYR A 104 -16.51 -2.43 5.59
N PRO A 105 -16.09 -3.37 4.71
CA PRO A 105 -14.70 -3.49 4.32
C PRO A 105 -14.27 -2.29 3.46
N SER A 106 -13.03 -1.84 3.66
CA SER A 106 -12.30 -0.92 2.78
C SER A 106 -10.99 -1.60 2.40
N GLU A 107 -10.80 -1.88 1.11
CA GLU A 107 -9.74 -2.75 0.60
C GLU A 107 -8.76 -1.96 -0.26
N GLY A 108 -7.82 -1.32 0.41
CA GLY A 108 -6.81 -0.50 -0.21
C GLY A 108 -6.74 0.90 0.38
N PHE A 109 -5.91 1.72 -0.23
CA PHE A 109 -5.74 3.11 0.15
C PHE A 109 -5.77 4.00 -1.09
N LEU A 110 -6.47 5.11 -1.02
CA LEU A 110 -6.65 6.05 -2.10
C LEU A 110 -6.21 7.45 -1.66
N ILE A 111 -5.41 8.12 -2.47
CA ILE A 111 -4.92 9.48 -2.21
C ILE A 111 -4.85 10.26 -3.53
N PRO A 112 -5.12 11.57 -3.56
CA PRO A 112 -4.99 12.37 -4.78
C PRO A 112 -3.57 12.31 -5.37
N VAL A 113 -3.46 12.26 -6.69
CA VAL A 113 -2.15 12.23 -7.38
C VAL A 113 -1.34 13.49 -7.10
N SER A 114 -2.00 14.63 -6.84
CA SER A 114 -1.36 15.89 -6.46
C SER A 114 -0.47 15.78 -5.21
N SER A 115 -0.73 14.79 -4.34
CA SER A 115 0.12 14.51 -3.17
C SER A 115 1.58 14.17 -3.51
N LEU A 116 1.85 13.73 -4.75
CA LEU A 116 3.22 13.54 -5.22
C LEU A 116 3.98 14.88 -5.37
N ILE A 117 3.27 15.93 -5.75
CA ILE A 117 3.85 17.29 -5.84
C ILE A 117 4.30 17.74 -4.45
N ASP A 118 3.43 17.54 -3.45
CA ASP A 118 3.75 17.88 -2.07
C ASP A 118 4.95 17.07 -1.54
N TRP A 119 4.99 15.77 -1.86
CA TRP A 119 6.11 14.91 -1.50
C TRP A 119 7.43 15.39 -2.09
N TYR A 120 7.45 15.72 -3.40
CA TYR A 120 8.63 16.22 -4.08
C TYR A 120 9.10 17.55 -3.48
N ASN A 121 8.17 18.49 -3.25
CA ASN A 121 8.48 19.80 -2.65
C ASN A 121 9.06 19.65 -1.23
N ILE A 122 8.50 18.77 -0.40
CA ILE A 122 9.00 18.52 0.96
C ILE A 122 10.39 17.89 0.95
N GLN A 123 10.67 17.00 -0.04
CA GLN A 123 11.99 16.38 -0.18
C GLN A 123 13.01 17.32 -0.87
N GLY A 124 12.59 18.44 -1.42
CA GLY A 124 13.45 19.36 -2.16
C GLY A 124 13.92 18.83 -3.52
N TRP A 125 13.11 17.92 -4.12
CA TRP A 125 13.42 17.39 -5.45
C TRP A 125 12.88 18.28 -6.56
N GLU A 126 13.62 18.36 -7.67
CA GLU A 126 13.19 19.10 -8.85
C GLU A 126 12.14 18.30 -9.66
N GLY A 127 11.40 18.99 -10.53
CA GLY A 127 10.45 18.36 -11.46
C GLY A 127 9.11 17.95 -10.82
N ALA A 128 8.67 18.68 -9.80
CA ALA A 128 7.39 18.46 -9.10
C ALA A 128 6.17 18.82 -9.98
N GLU A 129 6.11 18.30 -11.21
CA GLU A 129 5.03 18.56 -12.15
C GLU A 129 4.39 17.25 -12.63
N LEU A 130 3.06 17.24 -12.69
CA LEU A 130 2.25 16.13 -13.21
C LEU A 130 1.83 16.49 -14.64
N ASN A 131 2.51 15.92 -15.63
CA ASN A 131 2.18 16.11 -17.03
C ASN A 131 1.44 14.87 -17.57
N ASN A 132 0.44 15.09 -18.44
CA ASN A 132 -0.27 14.05 -19.18
C ASN A 132 -0.88 12.95 -18.29
N ILE A 133 -1.41 13.31 -17.12
CA ILE A 133 -1.97 12.34 -16.17
C ILE A 133 -3.13 11.55 -16.80
N GLU A 134 -3.84 12.13 -17.75
CA GLU A 134 -4.98 11.51 -18.43
C GLU A 134 -4.58 10.26 -19.22
N GLU A 135 -3.39 10.26 -19.82
CA GLU A 135 -2.84 9.12 -20.56
C GLU A 135 -2.45 7.94 -19.64
N LEU A 136 -2.32 8.21 -18.35
CA LEU A 136 -1.89 7.25 -17.35
C LEU A 136 -3.06 6.57 -16.61
N ASN A 137 -4.28 6.73 -17.08
CA ASN A 137 -5.41 6.07 -16.44
C ASN A 137 -5.26 4.54 -16.46
N ASN A 138 -5.39 3.92 -15.29
CA ASN A 138 -5.12 2.49 -15.04
C ASN A 138 -3.65 2.06 -15.24
N PHE A 139 -2.71 3.00 -15.25
CA PHE A 139 -1.30 2.67 -15.33
C PHE A 139 -0.78 2.17 -13.98
N ASP A 140 -0.16 0.99 -13.99
CA ASP A 140 0.47 0.35 -12.84
C ASP A 140 1.94 0.77 -12.74
N PHE A 141 2.36 1.24 -11.58
CA PHE A 141 3.74 1.69 -11.32
C PHE A 141 4.16 1.39 -9.87
N ASP A 142 5.45 1.36 -9.62
CA ASP A 142 6.00 1.23 -8.27
C ASP A 142 6.99 2.35 -7.92
N SER A 143 7.38 3.14 -8.91
CA SER A 143 8.38 4.21 -8.77
C SER A 143 7.93 5.47 -9.48
N VAL A 144 8.35 6.62 -8.97
CA VAL A 144 8.21 7.93 -9.61
C VAL A 144 9.62 8.47 -9.80
N ASP A 145 10.01 8.72 -11.06
CA ASP A 145 11.39 8.95 -11.45
C ASP A 145 12.30 7.84 -10.87
N ASP A 146 13.33 8.17 -10.09
CA ASP A 146 14.23 7.21 -9.47
C ASP A 146 13.80 6.80 -8.05
N HIS A 147 12.65 7.27 -7.57
CA HIS A 147 12.17 7.04 -6.20
C HIS A 147 11.12 5.93 -6.15
N ILE A 148 11.42 4.86 -5.39
CA ILE A 148 10.45 3.78 -5.15
C ILE A 148 9.34 4.33 -4.24
N LEU A 149 8.09 4.28 -4.70
CA LEU A 149 6.92 4.71 -3.95
C LEU A 149 6.26 3.56 -3.20
N VAL A 150 6.24 2.36 -3.80
CA VAL A 150 5.52 1.21 -3.25
C VAL A 150 6.24 -0.09 -3.58
N LYS A 151 6.08 -1.08 -2.70
CA LYS A 151 6.59 -2.45 -2.91
C LYS A 151 5.72 -3.46 -2.16
N ARG A 152 5.90 -4.75 -2.43
CA ARG A 152 5.26 -5.81 -1.64
C ARG A 152 5.71 -5.74 -0.18
N TYR A 153 4.76 -5.83 0.74
CA TYR A 153 5.08 -5.99 2.17
C TYR A 153 5.55 -7.41 2.47
N PHE A 154 6.75 -7.53 3.03
CA PHE A 154 7.28 -8.80 3.48
C PHE A 154 7.26 -8.87 5.00
N VAL A 155 6.61 -9.90 5.54
CA VAL A 155 6.75 -10.25 6.95
C VAL A 155 8.13 -10.89 7.11
N LYS A 156 9.03 -10.23 7.84
CA LYS A 156 10.24 -10.93 8.29
C LYS A 156 9.80 -12.08 9.19
N ALA A 157 10.08 -13.32 8.78
CA ALA A 157 9.82 -14.46 9.63
C ALA A 157 10.50 -14.22 11.00
N ARG A 158 9.71 -14.28 12.06
CA ARG A 158 10.28 -14.21 13.43
C ARG A 158 11.18 -15.42 13.59
N ARG A 159 12.44 -15.18 13.86
CA ARG A 159 13.37 -16.23 14.22
C ARG A 159 12.89 -16.81 15.55
N ILE A 160 12.47 -18.06 15.54
CA ILE A 160 12.16 -18.77 16.79
C ILE A 160 13.52 -19.05 17.42
N GLU A 161 13.80 -18.40 18.56
CA GLU A 161 15.00 -18.67 19.35
C GLU A 161 14.95 -20.14 19.80
N GLY A 162 16.07 -20.86 19.67
CA GLY A 162 16.18 -22.27 20.05
C GLY A 162 16.05 -23.28 18.90
N VAL A 163 15.70 -22.87 17.67
CA VAL A 163 15.75 -23.79 16.52
C VAL A 163 17.17 -23.84 15.93
N PRO A 164 17.86 -25.01 15.95
CA PRO A 164 19.20 -25.16 15.40
C PRO A 164 19.21 -24.85 13.90
N LYS A 165 20.21 -24.10 13.45
CA LYS A 165 20.45 -23.89 12.01
C LYS A 165 21.06 -25.17 11.44
N VAL A 166 20.31 -25.88 10.61
CA VAL A 166 20.85 -26.99 9.83
C VAL A 166 21.56 -26.39 8.61
N LYS A 167 22.87 -26.65 8.48
CA LYS A 167 23.63 -26.32 7.27
C LYS A 167 23.23 -27.28 6.17
N GLY A 168 22.77 -26.77 5.03
CA GLY A 168 22.59 -27.57 3.83
C GLY A 168 23.94 -28.12 3.31
N ARG A 169 23.90 -29.20 2.53
CA ARG A 169 25.09 -29.81 1.91
C ARG A 169 25.89 -28.85 1.02
N ASP A 170 25.26 -27.83 0.52
CA ASP A 170 25.80 -26.75 -0.33
C ASP A 170 26.25 -25.52 0.45
N GLY A 171 26.30 -25.59 1.80
CA GLY A 171 26.64 -24.44 2.64
C GLY A 171 25.50 -23.42 2.81
N SER A 172 24.36 -23.58 2.13
CA SER A 172 23.18 -22.76 2.35
C SER A 172 22.54 -23.09 3.71
N LYS A 173 22.13 -22.07 4.46
CA LYS A 173 21.45 -22.24 5.74
C LYS A 173 19.98 -22.59 5.47
N LYS A 174 19.64 -23.86 5.41
CA LYS A 174 18.23 -24.29 5.39
C LYS A 174 17.64 -24.20 6.80
N ASN A 175 16.50 -23.54 6.93
CA ASN A 175 15.71 -23.59 8.15
C ASN A 175 15.14 -24.99 8.31
N SER A 176 15.32 -25.55 9.52
CA SER A 176 15.01 -26.93 9.83
C SER A 176 13.50 -27.25 9.85
N LYS A 177 13.24 -28.51 9.78
CA LYS A 177 12.06 -29.34 10.15
C LYS A 177 10.66 -28.70 10.40
N LEU A 178 10.57 -27.46 10.85
CA LEU A 178 9.29 -26.76 11.01
C LEU A 178 8.63 -26.39 9.67
N VAL A 179 9.43 -26.31 8.59
CA VAL A 179 8.93 -25.97 7.25
C VAL A 179 8.37 -27.20 6.55
N GLU A 180 8.94 -28.39 6.76
CA GLU A 180 8.48 -29.62 6.09
C GLU A 180 7.16 -30.15 6.62
N GLY A 181 6.88 -30.08 7.92
CA GLY A 181 5.62 -30.60 8.47
C GLY A 181 4.41 -29.67 8.32
N GLN A 182 4.59 -28.36 8.41
CA GLN A 182 3.47 -27.41 8.33
C GLN A 182 3.09 -27.05 6.90
N PHE A 183 4.03 -27.08 5.94
CA PHE A 183 3.69 -26.81 4.54
C PHE A 183 2.90 -27.96 3.89
N HIS A 184 3.17 -29.20 4.24
CA HIS A 184 2.39 -30.34 3.76
C HIS A 184 0.95 -30.32 4.25
N PHE A 185 0.71 -29.92 5.50
CA PHE A 185 -0.64 -29.82 6.06
C PHE A 185 -1.51 -28.74 5.40
N HIS A 186 -0.92 -27.62 5.01
CA HIS A 186 -1.66 -26.55 4.31
C HIS A 186 -1.90 -26.85 2.83
N TYR A 187 -1.01 -27.60 2.17
CA TYR A 187 -1.16 -27.93 0.75
C TYR A 187 -2.22 -29.02 0.51
N ASP A 188 -2.33 -29.97 1.41
CA ASP A 188 -3.31 -31.05 1.30
C ASP A 188 -4.74 -30.60 1.60
N GLN A 189 -4.94 -29.56 2.42
CA GLN A 189 -6.25 -28.98 2.68
C GLN A 189 -6.85 -28.22 1.48
N PHE A 190 -6.03 -27.75 0.54
CA PHE A 190 -6.50 -27.08 -0.68
C PHE A 190 -6.70 -28.01 -1.88
N ARG A 191 -6.38 -29.29 -1.76
CA ARG A 191 -6.58 -30.29 -2.82
C ARG A 191 -7.89 -31.09 -2.75
N VAL A 192 -8.73 -30.80 -1.77
CA VAL A 192 -10.02 -31.49 -1.58
C VAL A 192 -11.16 -30.45 -1.67
N ALA A 193 -11.25 -29.83 -2.85
CA ALA A 193 -12.44 -29.10 -3.27
C ALA A 193 -12.56 -29.19 -4.80
#